data_a11e2d9119e1b7f83f2e353a5c7d984e
#
_entry.id   a11e2d9119e1b7f83f2e353a5c7d984e
#
_cell.length_a   1.000
_cell.length_b   1.000
_cell.length_c   1.000
_cell.angle_alpha   90.00
_cell.angle_beta   90.00
_cell.angle_gamma   90.00
#
_symmetry.space_group_name_H-M   'P 1'
#
loop_
_entity.id
_entity.type
_entity.pdbx_description
1 polymer ?
#
loop_
_entity_poly.entity_id
_entity_poly.type
_entity_poly.pdbx_seq_one_letter_code
_entity_poly.pdbx_strand_id
1 'polypeptide(L)'
;MATNESTGALTMDGAAGIAMRGSSKQSTARERRKRFEGEVLEHLDAMYSFALKLSRSRDEAQDLVSETVLRALERWEQYQLGTNARAWLFTILYRIFVSRKRRIDARELPLAEESENGSSREVVGDADPEGHFYDSFVDEEVTRAIDELPEEYRTAVVLSDLHGLRYAEIAAVLDIPEGTVKSRLFRGRRILQKKLVDYALEMGYIKQPPALSITE
;
A
#
# COMPACT_ATOMS: atom_id res chain seq x y z
N MET A 1 -40.03 -42.96 64.37
CA MET A 1 -39.60 -41.67 64.78
C MET A 1 -38.07 -41.54 64.42
N ALA A 2 -37.77 -40.92 63.35
CA ALA A 2 -36.39 -40.42 63.02
C ALA A 2 -36.52 -39.50 61.83
N THR A 3 -36.36 -38.25 62.10
CA THR A 3 -36.36 -37.16 61.13
C THR A 3 -34.97 -37.08 60.51
N ASN A 4 -34.91 -37.10 59.19
CA ASN A 4 -33.68 -36.93 58.44
C ASN A 4 -33.65 -35.54 57.75
N GLU A 5 -32.83 -34.62 58.27
CA GLU A 5 -32.55 -33.36 57.67
C GLU A 5 -31.37 -33.52 56.73
N SER A 6 -31.59 -33.35 55.45
CA SER A 6 -30.54 -33.30 54.42
C SER A 6 -30.31 -31.86 54.03
N THR A 7 -29.23 -31.31 54.55
CA THR A 7 -28.72 -29.98 54.21
C THR A 7 -28.05 -30.04 52.83
N GLY A 8 -28.66 -29.38 51.84
CA GLY A 8 -28.08 -29.23 50.50
C GLY A 8 -26.97 -28.21 50.49
N ALA A 9 -25.74 -28.64 50.21
CA ALA A 9 -24.61 -27.77 49.93
C ALA A 9 -24.74 -27.22 48.51
N LEU A 10 -25.01 -25.93 48.37
CA LEU A 10 -24.87 -25.21 47.10
C LEU A 10 -23.39 -25.04 46.77
N THR A 11 -22.91 -25.73 45.78
CA THR A 11 -21.57 -25.53 45.21
C THR A 11 -21.52 -24.24 44.41
N MET A 12 -20.84 -23.22 44.96
CA MET A 12 -20.48 -21.98 44.26
C MET A 12 -19.23 -22.20 43.38
N ASP A 13 -19.30 -23.01 42.32
CA ASP A 13 -18.17 -23.29 41.46
C ASP A 13 -18.36 -22.86 39.99
N GLY A 14 -19.46 -22.19 39.68
CA GLY A 14 -19.76 -21.78 38.29
C GLY A 14 -19.28 -20.41 37.88
N ALA A 15 -18.99 -19.49 38.83
CA ALA A 15 -18.69 -18.10 38.48
C ALA A 15 -17.19 -17.81 38.20
N ALA A 16 -16.30 -18.58 38.82
CA ALA A 16 -14.83 -18.37 38.63
C ALA A 16 -14.32 -18.87 37.27
N GLY A 17 -14.93 -19.90 36.69
CA GLY A 17 -14.55 -20.48 35.42
C GLY A 17 -14.89 -19.61 34.19
N ILE A 18 -15.98 -18.83 34.31
CA ILE A 18 -16.44 -17.95 33.22
C ILE A 18 -15.57 -16.66 33.17
N ALA A 19 -15.21 -16.12 34.33
CA ALA A 19 -14.33 -14.93 34.41
C ALA A 19 -12.91 -15.19 33.92
N MET A 20 -12.32 -16.38 34.20
CA MET A 20 -10.98 -16.75 33.72
C MET A 20 -10.94 -16.98 32.20
N ARG A 21 -11.99 -17.56 31.61
CA ARG A 21 -12.07 -17.75 30.15
C ARG A 21 -12.24 -16.43 29.38
N GLY A 22 -12.92 -15.44 29.95
CA GLY A 22 -13.07 -14.11 29.40
C GLY A 22 -11.74 -13.33 29.43
N SER A 23 -11.00 -13.41 30.53
CA SER A 23 -9.72 -12.74 30.69
C SER A 23 -8.63 -13.26 29.75
N SER A 24 -8.56 -14.59 29.54
CA SER A 24 -7.58 -15.17 28.60
C SER A 24 -7.86 -14.82 27.12
N LYS A 25 -9.14 -14.77 26.73
CA LYS A 25 -9.54 -14.34 25.38
C LYS A 25 -9.25 -12.86 25.13
N GLN A 26 -9.45 -12.02 26.13
CA GLN A 26 -9.15 -10.57 26.04
C GLN A 26 -7.64 -10.31 26.00
N SER A 27 -6.83 -11.06 26.75
CA SER A 27 -5.37 -10.93 26.69
C SER A 27 -4.83 -11.33 25.34
N THR A 28 -5.30 -12.42 24.74
CA THR A 28 -4.89 -12.87 23.39
C THR A 28 -5.33 -11.89 22.29
N ALA A 29 -6.53 -11.30 22.39
CA ALA A 29 -6.97 -10.27 21.46
C ALA A 29 -6.09 -9.01 21.53
N ARG A 30 -5.75 -8.58 22.75
CA ARG A 30 -4.85 -7.43 22.97
C ARG A 30 -3.45 -7.68 22.43
N GLU A 31 -2.90 -8.88 22.60
CA GLU A 31 -1.60 -9.25 22.05
C GLU A 31 -1.61 -9.29 20.53
N ARG A 32 -2.65 -9.86 19.91
CA ARG A 32 -2.81 -9.86 18.45
C ARG A 32 -2.88 -8.45 17.90
N ARG A 33 -3.67 -7.57 18.52
CA ARG A 33 -3.78 -6.17 18.15
C ARG A 33 -2.43 -5.45 18.26
N LYS A 34 -1.68 -5.66 19.34
CA LYS A 34 -0.35 -5.06 19.51
C LYS A 34 0.64 -5.52 18.44
N ARG A 35 0.61 -6.80 18.04
CA ARG A 35 1.42 -7.30 16.93
C ARG A 35 1.02 -6.66 15.62
N PHE A 36 -0.26 -6.56 15.35
CA PHE A 36 -0.77 -5.90 14.16
C PHE A 36 -0.36 -4.42 14.10
N GLU A 37 -0.49 -3.69 15.21
CA GLU A 37 -0.03 -2.30 15.32
C GLU A 37 1.48 -2.19 15.01
N GLY A 38 2.30 -3.12 15.49
CA GLY A 38 3.72 -3.20 15.16
C GLY A 38 3.95 -3.41 13.65
N GLU A 39 3.27 -4.37 13.04
CA GLU A 39 3.37 -4.64 11.59
C GLU A 39 2.94 -3.42 10.74
N VAL A 40 1.90 -2.68 11.16
CA VAL A 40 1.49 -1.45 10.46
C VAL A 40 2.57 -0.38 10.52
N LEU A 41 3.16 -0.16 11.71
CA LEU A 41 4.19 0.86 11.90
C LEU A 41 5.46 0.57 11.08
N GLU A 42 5.84 -0.70 10.93
CA GLU A 42 6.97 -1.11 10.08
C GLU A 42 6.80 -0.76 8.60
N HIS A 43 5.57 -0.51 8.16
CA HIS A 43 5.26 -0.25 6.76
C HIS A 43 4.85 1.19 6.46
N LEU A 44 4.89 2.12 7.45
CA LEU A 44 4.50 3.52 7.25
C LEU A 44 5.26 4.18 6.10
N ASP A 45 6.57 4.00 6.08
CA ASP A 45 7.44 4.60 5.08
C ASP A 45 7.15 4.06 3.67
N ALA A 46 6.96 2.76 3.57
CA ALA A 46 6.59 2.13 2.31
C ALA A 46 5.21 2.61 1.83
N MET A 47 4.24 2.81 2.75
CA MET A 47 2.94 3.38 2.43
C MET A 47 3.06 4.82 1.94
N TYR A 48 3.88 5.64 2.62
CA TYR A 48 4.10 7.03 2.22
C TYR A 48 4.75 7.12 0.84
N SER A 49 5.83 6.36 0.60
CA SER A 49 6.49 6.31 -0.71
C SER A 49 5.51 5.89 -1.82
N PHE A 50 4.70 4.87 -1.59
CA PHE A 50 3.70 4.44 -2.56
C PHE A 50 2.61 5.51 -2.77
N ALA A 51 2.08 6.11 -1.71
CA ALA A 51 1.08 7.17 -1.78
C ALA A 51 1.58 8.39 -2.56
N LEU A 52 2.85 8.78 -2.34
CA LEU A 52 3.48 9.89 -3.04
C LEU A 52 3.60 9.62 -4.55
N LYS A 53 3.97 8.40 -4.94
CA LYS A 53 4.05 8.00 -6.35
C LYS A 53 2.67 7.90 -7.03
N LEU A 54 1.59 7.72 -6.26
CA LEU A 54 0.21 7.75 -6.75
C LEU A 54 -0.33 9.17 -6.90
N SER A 55 -0.25 9.97 -5.83
CA SER A 55 -0.88 11.29 -5.73
C SER A 55 -0.04 12.41 -6.34
N ARG A 56 1.30 12.28 -6.34
CA ARG A 56 2.26 13.33 -6.71
C ARG A 56 2.13 14.60 -5.85
N SER A 57 1.53 14.48 -4.67
CA SER A 57 1.31 15.53 -3.70
C SER A 57 1.64 15.02 -2.31
N ARG A 58 2.47 15.76 -1.56
CA ARG A 58 2.87 15.38 -0.20
C ARG A 58 1.68 15.38 0.76
N ASP A 59 0.86 16.41 0.68
CA ASP A 59 -0.32 16.56 1.53
C ASP A 59 -1.31 15.41 1.30
N GLU A 60 -1.58 15.11 0.00
CA GLU A 60 -2.45 14.00 -0.36
C GLU A 60 -1.87 12.65 0.04
N ALA A 61 -0.55 12.47 -0.06
CA ALA A 61 0.13 11.24 0.38
C ALA A 61 0.00 11.04 1.89
N GLN A 62 0.21 12.08 2.70
CA GLN A 62 0.03 12.04 4.15
C GLN A 62 -1.42 11.70 4.53
N ASP A 63 -2.38 12.32 3.87
CA ASP A 63 -3.80 12.04 4.06
C ASP A 63 -4.16 10.60 3.69
N LEU A 64 -3.62 10.08 2.59
CA LEU A 64 -3.83 8.69 2.16
C LEU A 64 -3.26 7.70 3.18
N VAL A 65 -2.07 7.96 3.69
CA VAL A 65 -1.45 7.12 4.72
C VAL A 65 -2.27 7.16 6.00
N SER A 66 -2.64 8.35 6.48
CA SER A 66 -3.43 8.53 7.70
C SER A 66 -4.76 7.79 7.61
N GLU A 67 -5.49 7.93 6.50
CA GLU A 67 -6.76 7.22 6.27
C GLU A 67 -6.55 5.71 6.15
N THR A 68 -5.43 5.27 5.54
CA THR A 68 -5.08 3.85 5.43
C THR A 68 -4.85 3.23 6.80
N VAL A 69 -4.08 3.90 7.67
CA VAL A 69 -3.81 3.44 9.04
C VAL A 69 -5.10 3.34 9.84
N LEU A 70 -5.97 4.35 9.78
CA LEU A 70 -7.26 4.31 10.47
C LEU A 70 -8.11 3.12 10.02
N ARG A 71 -8.26 2.93 8.69
CA ARG A 71 -9.02 1.80 8.15
C ARG A 71 -8.40 0.44 8.44
N ALA A 72 -7.07 0.37 8.48
CA ALA A 72 -6.36 -0.83 8.86
C ALA A 72 -6.63 -1.19 10.33
N LEU A 73 -6.58 -0.20 11.22
CA LEU A 73 -6.90 -0.37 12.65
C LEU A 73 -8.36 -0.75 12.90
N GLU A 74 -9.30 -0.22 12.11
CA GLU A 74 -10.72 -0.61 12.19
C GLU A 74 -10.96 -2.06 11.73
N ARG A 75 -10.13 -2.55 10.81
CA ARG A 75 -10.27 -3.87 10.17
C ARG A 75 -9.21 -4.88 10.58
N TRP A 76 -8.45 -4.60 11.64
CA TRP A 76 -7.34 -5.45 12.07
C TRP A 76 -7.75 -6.92 12.32
N GLU A 77 -8.99 -7.18 12.71
CA GLU A 77 -9.51 -8.53 12.90
C GLU A 77 -9.62 -9.34 11.61
N GLN A 78 -9.74 -8.65 10.46
CA GLN A 78 -9.79 -9.26 9.13
C GLN A 78 -8.39 -9.61 8.61
N TYR A 79 -7.35 -9.01 9.22
CA TYR A 79 -5.98 -9.30 8.84
C TYR A 79 -5.52 -10.64 9.42
N GLN A 80 -5.01 -11.51 8.56
CA GLN A 80 -4.43 -12.77 8.98
C GLN A 80 -2.93 -12.57 9.29
N LEU A 81 -2.57 -12.61 10.57
CA LEU A 81 -1.18 -12.50 11.01
C LEU A 81 -0.28 -13.53 10.30
N GLY A 82 0.89 -13.08 9.86
CA GLY A 82 1.85 -13.90 9.12
C GLY A 82 1.64 -13.93 7.61
N THR A 83 0.62 -13.20 7.09
CA THR A 83 0.53 -12.91 5.65
C THR A 83 1.32 -11.64 5.30
N ASN A 84 1.37 -11.27 4.02
CA ASN A 84 2.06 -10.05 3.60
C ASN A 84 1.28 -8.80 4.02
N ALA A 85 1.62 -8.24 5.21
CA ALA A 85 0.98 -7.03 5.76
C ALA A 85 1.10 -5.84 4.81
N ARG A 86 2.26 -5.67 4.16
CA ARG A 86 2.50 -4.59 3.20
C ARG A 86 1.53 -4.67 2.01
N ALA A 87 1.36 -5.84 1.41
CA ALA A 87 0.42 -6.01 0.30
C ALA A 87 -1.03 -5.73 0.72
N TRP A 88 -1.41 -6.14 1.94
CA TRP A 88 -2.74 -5.85 2.50
C TRP A 88 -2.96 -4.35 2.74
N LEU A 89 -1.97 -3.65 3.32
CA LEU A 89 -2.01 -2.21 3.53
C LEU A 89 -2.07 -1.44 2.19
N PHE A 90 -1.27 -1.84 1.21
CA PHE A 90 -1.29 -1.25 -0.13
C PHE A 90 -2.64 -1.45 -0.83
N THR A 91 -3.33 -2.58 -0.60
CA THR A 91 -4.69 -2.79 -1.11
C THR A 91 -5.67 -1.78 -0.54
N ILE A 92 -5.58 -1.50 0.77
CA ILE A 92 -6.43 -0.48 1.42
C ILE A 92 -6.11 0.90 0.84
N LEU A 93 -4.84 1.27 0.80
CA LEU A 93 -4.35 2.57 0.30
C LEU A 93 -4.79 2.81 -1.15
N TYR A 94 -4.57 1.86 -2.03
CA TYR A 94 -4.93 1.98 -3.44
C TYR A 94 -6.45 2.13 -3.65
N ARG A 95 -7.25 1.38 -2.90
CA ARG A 95 -8.72 1.52 -2.94
C ARG A 95 -9.20 2.89 -2.47
N ILE A 96 -8.57 3.47 -1.45
CA ILE A 96 -8.85 4.83 -1.00
C ILE A 96 -8.53 5.82 -2.12
N PHE A 97 -7.33 5.74 -2.70
CA PHE A 97 -6.87 6.59 -3.79
C PHE A 97 -7.84 6.55 -4.98
N VAL A 98 -8.15 5.36 -5.50
CA VAL A 98 -9.09 5.20 -6.61
C VAL A 98 -10.48 5.74 -6.29
N SER A 99 -10.97 5.53 -5.06
CA SER A 99 -12.27 6.06 -4.62
C SER A 99 -12.27 7.58 -4.57
N ARG A 100 -11.19 8.23 -4.11
CA ARG A 100 -11.06 9.69 -4.11
C ARG A 100 -11.01 10.23 -5.54
N LYS A 101 -10.21 9.64 -6.40
CA LYS A 101 -10.11 10.03 -7.82
C LYS A 101 -11.46 9.97 -8.52
N ARG A 102 -12.19 8.86 -8.40
CA ARG A 102 -13.55 8.74 -8.99
C ARG A 102 -14.52 9.80 -8.49
N ARG A 103 -14.41 10.24 -7.24
CA ARG A 103 -15.27 11.30 -6.69
C ARG A 103 -14.93 12.68 -7.27
N ILE A 104 -13.64 12.94 -7.53
CA ILE A 104 -13.17 14.18 -8.17
C ILE A 104 -13.68 14.18 -9.62
N ASP A 105 -13.40 13.13 -10.38
CA ASP A 105 -13.85 12.98 -11.77
C ASP A 105 -15.39 13.13 -11.89
N ALA A 106 -16.15 12.56 -10.95
CA ALA A 106 -17.61 12.67 -10.94
C ALA A 106 -18.13 14.08 -10.58
N ARG A 107 -17.34 14.92 -9.91
CA ARG A 107 -17.70 16.31 -9.58
C ARG A 107 -17.34 17.27 -10.72
N GLU A 108 -16.35 16.92 -11.52
CA GLU A 108 -15.91 17.70 -12.69
C GLU A 108 -16.80 17.45 -13.93
N LEU A 109 -17.75 16.50 -13.85
CA LEU A 109 -18.64 16.07 -14.93
C LEU A 109 -20.01 16.77 -15.08
N PRO A 110 -20.31 17.98 -14.55
CA PRO A 110 -21.35 18.81 -15.15
C PRO A 110 -20.83 20.20 -15.44
N LEU A 111 -20.29 20.39 -16.60
CA LEU A 111 -20.40 21.57 -17.47
C LEU A 111 -19.39 21.34 -18.61
N ALA A 112 -19.91 20.76 -19.69
CA ALA A 112 -19.23 20.76 -20.96
C ALA A 112 -19.04 22.19 -21.44
N GLU A 113 -17.89 22.78 -21.15
CA GLU A 113 -17.27 23.79 -21.98
C GLU A 113 -15.79 23.41 -22.10
N GLU A 114 -15.35 23.32 -23.33
CA GLU A 114 -14.04 22.98 -23.79
C GLU A 114 -12.96 23.73 -22.99
N SER A 115 -12.21 23.04 -22.19
CA SER A 115 -10.92 23.50 -21.69
C SER A 115 -9.92 22.39 -21.91
N GLU A 116 -9.29 22.42 -23.09
CA GLU A 116 -7.98 21.85 -23.30
C GLU A 116 -7.00 22.50 -22.31
N ASN A 117 -6.85 21.89 -21.16
CA ASN A 117 -5.67 22.07 -20.34
C ASN A 117 -5.50 20.82 -19.48
N GLY A 118 -4.68 19.91 -19.97
CA GLY A 118 -3.97 18.96 -19.13
C GLY A 118 -3.24 19.76 -18.05
N SER A 119 -3.89 19.96 -16.92
CA SER A 119 -3.25 20.54 -15.76
C SER A 119 -2.21 19.54 -15.25
N SER A 120 -1.02 19.62 -15.80
CA SER A 120 0.20 19.19 -15.13
C SER A 120 0.27 20.01 -13.85
N ARG A 121 -0.19 19.42 -12.74
CA ARG A 121 0.10 19.98 -11.43
C ARG A 121 1.60 19.95 -11.28
N GLU A 122 2.23 21.11 -11.39
CA GLU A 122 3.65 21.31 -11.14
C GLU A 122 4.01 20.67 -9.80
N VAL A 123 4.94 19.73 -9.86
CA VAL A 123 5.65 19.25 -8.69
C VAL A 123 6.51 20.43 -8.24
N VAL A 124 6.01 21.21 -7.30
CA VAL A 124 6.81 22.22 -6.62
C VAL A 124 7.87 21.45 -5.84
N GLY A 125 9.08 21.47 -6.35
CA GLY A 125 10.25 20.97 -5.67
C GLY A 125 10.57 21.87 -4.49
N ASP A 126 10.00 21.57 -3.33
CA ASP A 126 10.47 22.14 -2.06
C ASP A 126 11.36 21.09 -1.40
N ALA A 127 12.59 21.47 -1.13
CA ALA A 127 13.61 20.60 -0.55
C ALA A 127 13.21 20.21 0.86
N ASP A 128 12.67 19.01 1.01
CA ASP A 128 12.34 18.41 2.28
C ASP A 128 13.42 17.41 2.68
N PRO A 129 14.17 17.66 3.78
CA PRO A 129 15.20 16.74 4.24
C PRO A 129 14.63 15.37 4.71
N GLU A 130 13.36 15.28 5.08
CA GLU A 130 12.72 14.02 5.49
C GLU A 130 12.20 13.21 4.28
N GLY A 131 11.70 13.87 3.23
CA GLY A 131 11.31 13.20 1.98
C GLY A 131 12.49 12.62 1.21
N HIS A 132 13.67 13.23 1.32
CA HIS A 132 14.91 12.73 0.72
C HIS A 132 15.41 11.41 1.33
N PHE A 133 15.01 11.05 2.55
CA PHE A 133 15.47 9.82 3.17
C PHE A 133 14.95 8.56 2.44
N TYR A 134 13.78 8.62 1.83
CA TYR A 134 13.19 7.49 1.09
C TYR A 134 13.52 7.50 -0.41
N ASP A 135 13.73 8.68 -1.00
CA ASP A 135 14.21 8.83 -2.38
C ASP A 135 15.74 8.67 -2.48
N SER A 136 16.48 8.75 -1.37
CA SER A 136 17.95 8.69 -1.37
C SER A 136 18.54 7.33 -1.78
N PHE A 137 17.72 6.28 -1.87
CA PHE A 137 18.15 4.98 -2.38
C PHE A 137 17.89 4.80 -3.88
N VAL A 138 17.12 5.68 -4.49
CA VAL A 138 16.85 5.67 -5.94
C VAL A 138 17.34 6.98 -6.50
N ASP A 139 18.22 6.89 -7.50
CA ASP A 139 18.79 8.05 -8.15
C ASP A 139 17.68 8.98 -8.70
N GLU A 140 17.89 10.29 -8.61
CA GLU A 140 16.94 11.31 -9.02
C GLU A 140 16.49 11.14 -10.48
N GLU A 141 17.42 10.72 -11.37
CA GLU A 141 17.12 10.44 -12.77
C GLU A 141 16.18 9.25 -12.93
N VAL A 142 16.38 8.18 -12.13
CA VAL A 142 15.52 7.01 -12.13
C VAL A 142 14.13 7.36 -11.57
N THR A 143 14.09 8.15 -10.50
CA THR A 143 12.85 8.65 -9.89
C THR A 143 12.03 9.44 -10.90
N ARG A 144 12.65 10.38 -11.61
CA ARG A 144 12.02 11.18 -12.67
C ARG A 144 11.49 10.30 -13.80
N ALA A 145 12.28 9.36 -14.27
CA ALA A 145 11.86 8.44 -15.32
C ALA A 145 10.63 7.60 -14.93
N ILE A 146 10.55 7.17 -13.66
CA ILE A 146 9.38 6.45 -13.12
C ILE A 146 8.16 7.37 -13.07
N ASP A 147 8.32 8.61 -12.64
CA ASP A 147 7.22 9.57 -12.50
C ASP A 147 6.64 10.00 -13.86
N GLU A 148 7.42 9.93 -14.92
CA GLU A 148 6.99 10.17 -16.30
C GLU A 148 6.25 9.00 -16.95
N LEU A 149 6.20 7.82 -16.31
CA LEU A 149 5.40 6.71 -16.82
C LEU A 149 3.91 7.01 -16.78
N PRO A 150 3.13 6.53 -17.75
CA PRO A 150 1.68 6.46 -17.62
C PRO A 150 1.28 5.78 -16.30
N GLU A 151 0.24 6.30 -15.63
CA GLU A 151 -0.17 5.91 -14.28
C GLU A 151 -0.31 4.38 -14.11
N GLU A 152 -0.90 3.71 -15.08
CA GLU A 152 -1.12 2.26 -15.03
C GLU A 152 0.18 1.45 -15.03
N TYR A 153 1.22 1.91 -15.74
CA TYR A 153 2.53 1.27 -15.78
C TYR A 153 3.36 1.66 -14.58
N ARG A 154 3.33 2.94 -14.19
CA ARG A 154 4.02 3.45 -13.01
C ARG A 154 3.60 2.70 -11.76
N THR A 155 2.30 2.58 -11.51
CA THR A 155 1.78 1.88 -10.34
C THR A 155 2.26 0.42 -10.28
N ALA A 156 2.21 -0.30 -11.41
CA ALA A 156 2.70 -1.67 -11.46
C ALA A 156 4.21 -1.79 -11.21
N VAL A 157 5.02 -0.90 -11.81
CA VAL A 157 6.48 -0.85 -11.64
C VAL A 157 6.85 -0.51 -10.20
N VAL A 158 6.22 0.49 -9.61
CA VAL A 158 6.47 0.89 -8.21
C VAL A 158 6.18 -0.28 -7.27
N LEU A 159 5.05 -0.96 -7.40
CA LEU A 159 4.71 -2.11 -6.57
C LEU A 159 5.68 -3.29 -6.74
N SER A 160 6.13 -3.56 -7.98
CA SER A 160 7.05 -4.65 -8.28
C SER A 160 8.49 -4.31 -7.92
N ASP A 161 9.02 -3.20 -8.44
CA ASP A 161 10.46 -2.95 -8.52
C ASP A 161 10.96 -2.16 -7.31
N LEU A 162 10.15 -1.25 -6.73
CA LEU A 162 10.49 -0.53 -5.51
C LEU A 162 10.01 -1.24 -4.24
N HIS A 163 8.85 -1.87 -4.27
CA HIS A 163 8.29 -2.51 -3.08
C HIS A 163 8.39 -4.04 -3.07
N GLY A 164 8.87 -4.66 -4.16
CA GLY A 164 9.16 -6.09 -4.21
C GLY A 164 7.94 -7.00 -4.10
N LEU A 165 6.75 -6.54 -4.49
CA LEU A 165 5.54 -7.36 -4.50
C LEU A 165 5.59 -8.40 -5.62
N ARG A 166 5.07 -9.60 -5.35
CA ARG A 166 4.86 -10.64 -6.37
C ARG A 166 3.68 -10.31 -7.26
N TYR A 167 3.66 -10.82 -8.47
CA TYR A 167 2.60 -10.53 -9.46
C TYR A 167 1.19 -10.81 -8.95
N ALA A 168 1.01 -11.91 -8.22
CA ALA A 168 -0.28 -12.22 -7.58
C ALA A 168 -0.70 -11.17 -6.53
N GLU A 169 0.27 -10.64 -5.76
CA GLU A 169 0.01 -9.59 -4.78
C GLU A 169 -0.34 -8.27 -5.47
N ILE A 170 0.39 -7.90 -6.54
CA ILE A 170 0.08 -6.72 -7.35
C ILE A 170 -1.31 -6.83 -7.98
N ALA A 171 -1.66 -8.02 -8.50
CA ALA A 171 -2.98 -8.30 -9.06
C ALA A 171 -4.09 -8.05 -8.02
N ALA A 172 -3.88 -8.50 -6.78
CA ALA A 172 -4.81 -8.28 -5.67
C ALA A 172 -4.89 -6.80 -5.24
N VAL A 173 -3.75 -6.08 -5.19
CA VAL A 173 -3.72 -4.65 -4.86
C VAL A 173 -4.47 -3.82 -5.89
N LEU A 174 -4.22 -4.06 -7.18
CA LEU A 174 -4.78 -3.29 -8.29
C LEU A 174 -6.16 -3.75 -8.74
N ASP A 175 -6.61 -4.90 -8.25
CA ASP A 175 -7.86 -5.58 -8.67
C ASP A 175 -7.91 -5.85 -10.19
N ILE A 176 -6.81 -6.44 -10.71
CA ILE A 176 -6.65 -6.79 -12.13
C ILE A 176 -6.07 -8.20 -12.29
N PRO A 177 -6.26 -8.87 -13.44
CA PRO A 177 -5.64 -10.18 -13.71
C PRO A 177 -4.12 -10.13 -13.70
N GLU A 178 -3.45 -11.20 -13.26
CA GLU A 178 -1.97 -11.29 -13.28
C GLU A 178 -1.38 -11.13 -14.70
N GLY A 179 -2.10 -11.57 -15.73
CA GLY A 179 -1.70 -11.35 -17.13
C GLY A 179 -1.61 -9.86 -17.48
N THR A 180 -2.52 -9.04 -16.92
CA THR A 180 -2.49 -7.59 -17.06
C THR A 180 -1.32 -6.98 -16.29
N VAL A 181 -1.01 -7.49 -15.09
CA VAL A 181 0.20 -7.07 -14.34
C VAL A 181 1.45 -7.31 -15.17
N LYS A 182 1.61 -8.53 -15.72
CA LYS A 182 2.77 -8.88 -16.57
C LYS A 182 2.92 -7.95 -17.77
N SER A 183 1.83 -7.66 -18.47
CA SER A 183 1.86 -6.77 -19.65
C SER A 183 2.16 -5.31 -19.27
N ARG A 184 1.63 -4.80 -18.15
CA ARG A 184 1.92 -3.46 -17.63
C ARG A 184 3.39 -3.33 -17.22
N LEU A 185 3.93 -4.31 -16.50
CA LEU A 185 5.35 -4.34 -16.11
C LEU A 185 6.25 -4.40 -17.34
N PHE A 186 5.95 -5.24 -18.32
CA PHE A 186 6.73 -5.34 -19.55
C PHE A 186 6.79 -3.99 -20.28
N ARG A 187 5.63 -3.34 -20.47
CA ARG A 187 5.57 -2.03 -21.14
C ARG A 187 6.25 -0.93 -20.34
N GLY A 188 5.99 -0.87 -19.03
CA GLY A 188 6.61 0.12 -18.14
C GLY A 188 8.14 0.00 -18.13
N ARG A 189 8.67 -1.20 -17.95
CA ARG A 189 10.12 -1.45 -17.97
C ARG A 189 10.75 -1.14 -19.32
N ARG A 190 10.03 -1.40 -20.43
CA ARG A 190 10.52 -1.05 -21.78
C ARG A 190 10.62 0.46 -21.97
N ILE A 191 9.68 1.23 -21.44
CA ILE A 191 9.73 2.71 -21.45
C ILE A 191 10.92 3.19 -20.61
N LEU A 192 11.05 2.67 -19.37
CA LEU A 192 12.18 3.02 -18.49
C LEU A 192 13.53 2.68 -19.13
N GLN A 193 13.67 1.51 -19.74
CA GLN A 193 14.89 1.13 -20.44
C GLN A 193 15.28 2.16 -21.51
N LYS A 194 14.32 2.64 -22.30
CA LYS A 194 14.57 3.65 -23.32
C LYS A 194 14.97 5.00 -22.71
N LYS A 195 14.38 5.39 -21.59
CA LYS A 195 14.66 6.66 -20.92
C LYS A 195 16.01 6.66 -20.19
N LEU A 196 16.37 5.51 -19.61
CA LEU A 196 17.53 5.39 -18.72
C LEU A 196 18.78 4.82 -19.40
N VAL A 197 18.74 4.49 -20.69
CA VAL A 197 19.89 3.86 -21.38
C VAL A 197 21.12 4.78 -21.38
N ASP A 198 20.94 6.05 -21.67
CA ASP A 198 22.05 7.02 -21.73
C ASP A 198 22.61 7.25 -20.32
N TYR A 199 21.76 7.43 -19.34
CA TYR A 199 22.13 7.52 -17.93
C TYR A 199 22.89 6.26 -17.46
N ALA A 200 22.41 5.07 -17.80
CA ALA A 200 23.06 3.81 -17.42
C ALA A 200 24.44 3.62 -18.07
N LEU A 201 24.65 4.17 -19.29
CA LEU A 201 25.96 4.21 -19.95
C LEU A 201 26.89 5.21 -19.27
N GLU A 202 26.40 6.41 -18.97
CA GLU A 202 27.18 7.47 -18.32
C GLU A 202 27.65 7.04 -16.92
N MET A 203 26.79 6.43 -16.15
CA MET A 203 27.10 5.91 -14.82
C MET A 203 27.88 4.58 -14.85
N GLY A 204 28.12 4.01 -16.04
CA GLY A 204 28.88 2.75 -16.19
C GLY A 204 28.15 1.50 -15.74
N TYR A 205 26.85 1.56 -15.52
CA TYR A 205 26.01 0.38 -15.18
C TYR A 205 25.91 -0.61 -16.34
N ILE A 206 25.98 -0.12 -17.57
CA ILE A 206 26.06 -0.92 -18.78
C ILE A 206 27.22 -0.45 -19.66
N LYS A 207 27.85 -1.38 -20.40
CA LYS A 207 28.98 -1.06 -21.29
C LYS A 207 28.56 -0.76 -22.73
N GLN A 208 27.39 -1.23 -23.12
CA GLN A 208 26.83 -1.07 -24.46
C GLN A 208 25.33 -0.94 -24.36
N PRO A 209 24.69 -0.16 -25.24
CA PRO A 209 23.23 -0.09 -25.26
C PRO A 209 22.67 -1.49 -25.52
N PRO A 210 21.62 -1.90 -24.79
CA PRO A 210 20.97 -3.18 -25.02
C PRO A 210 20.43 -3.23 -26.46
N ALA A 211 20.61 -4.36 -27.14
CA ALA A 211 20.01 -4.57 -28.46
C ALA A 211 18.49 -4.43 -28.32
N LEU A 212 17.96 -3.27 -28.69
CA LEU A 212 16.51 -3.05 -28.76
C LEU A 212 16.01 -3.95 -29.90
N SER A 213 15.47 -5.11 -29.55
CA SER A 213 14.70 -5.91 -30.50
C SER A 213 13.50 -5.06 -30.91
N ILE A 214 13.60 -4.39 -32.03
CA ILE A 214 12.51 -3.70 -32.71
C ILE A 214 11.61 -4.82 -33.26
N THR A 215 10.68 -5.27 -32.44
CA THR A 215 9.52 -5.98 -32.96
C THR A 215 8.41 -4.93 -32.97
N GLU A 216 8.09 -4.43 -34.16
CA GLU A 216 6.92 -3.62 -34.47
C GLU A 216 5.63 -4.29 -34.02
#